data_2d98ec34e4b6b571c134813094b615ea
#
_entry.id   2d98ec34e4b6b571c134813094b615ea
#
_cell.length_a   1.000
_cell.length_b   1.000
_cell.length_c   1.000
_cell.angle_alpha   90.00
_cell.angle_beta   90.00
_cell.angle_gamma   90.00
#
_symmetry.space_group_name_H-M   'P 1'
#
loop_
_entity.id
_entity.type
_entity.pdbx_description
1 polymer ?
#
loop_
_entity_poly.entity_id
_entity_poly.type
_entity_poly.pdbx_seq_one_letter_code
_entity_poly.pdbx_strand_id
1 'polypeptide(L)'
;MHKPKPHGRTQQSRTDWGNVAEWYDQLVGESGSEFHREVVLPGVLRLLNPQPRQKILDIACGQGVLCRILAERGAEVTGVDAAAALIESARQRGPAAIHYHVADARELEFLPADNFASAACILAIQNMNPLPPVFVGVARSLAPGGKLVIVMMHPCFRGPKETSWGWDESQRVQYRRVDRYLLPRKSPITTHPGADPGTYTWTFHKPIEAYVKVLRNAGLLIDAMEEWPSHKTSTSGSRAGAENLARKEIPMFLAIRAIKINAMAAR
;
A
#
# COMPACT_ATOMS: atom_id res chain seq x y z
N MET A 1 -21.19 23.23 42.93
CA MET A 1 -21.65 22.18 41.99
C MET A 1 -20.89 22.36 40.69
N HIS A 2 -19.87 21.53 40.48
CA HIS A 2 -19.04 21.56 39.28
C HIS A 2 -19.63 20.56 38.26
N LYS A 3 -20.13 21.04 37.12
CA LYS A 3 -20.60 20.17 36.04
C LYS A 3 -19.38 19.52 35.33
N PRO A 4 -19.34 18.20 35.15
CA PRO A 4 -18.28 17.56 34.39
C PRO A 4 -18.42 17.96 32.92
N LYS A 5 -17.29 18.36 32.32
CA LYS A 5 -17.18 18.57 30.87
C LYS A 5 -17.34 17.22 30.14
N PRO A 6 -18.05 17.14 29.02
CA PRO A 6 -18.16 15.91 28.27
C PRO A 6 -16.78 15.50 27.76
N HIS A 7 -16.40 14.26 28.02
CA HIS A 7 -15.19 13.62 27.45
C HIS A 7 -15.37 13.58 25.93
N GLY A 8 -14.57 14.37 25.25
CA GLY A 8 -14.49 14.33 23.81
C GLY A 8 -14.10 12.91 23.35
N ARG A 9 -14.91 12.33 22.47
CA ARG A 9 -14.53 11.16 21.69
C ARG A 9 -13.15 11.44 21.11
N THR A 10 -12.16 10.62 21.47
CA THR A 10 -10.85 10.59 20.85
C THR A 10 -11.07 10.39 19.36
N GLN A 11 -10.92 11.45 18.58
CA GLN A 11 -10.86 11.38 17.12
C GLN A 11 -9.66 10.49 16.78
N GLN A 12 -9.92 9.19 16.52
CA GLN A 12 -8.92 8.31 15.91
C GLN A 12 -8.42 9.02 14.66
N SER A 13 -7.13 9.30 14.64
CA SER A 13 -6.49 10.08 13.59
C SER A 13 -6.74 9.42 12.22
N ARG A 14 -7.73 9.92 11.48
CA ARG A 14 -7.89 9.61 10.07
C ARG A 14 -6.62 10.04 9.37
N THR A 15 -6.07 9.19 8.51
CA THR A 15 -5.03 9.62 7.56
C THR A 15 -5.73 10.47 6.53
N ASP A 16 -5.55 11.77 6.59
CA ASP A 16 -6.33 12.69 5.76
C ASP A 16 -5.68 12.87 4.37
N TRP A 17 -5.87 11.86 3.52
CA TRP A 17 -5.45 11.89 2.12
C TRP A 17 -6.27 12.85 1.28
N GLY A 18 -7.46 13.27 1.74
CA GLY A 18 -8.27 14.28 1.08
C GLY A 18 -7.55 15.60 0.89
N ASN A 19 -6.79 16.05 1.92
CA ASN A 19 -6.04 17.31 1.89
C ASN A 19 -4.81 17.30 0.96
N VAL A 20 -4.38 16.13 0.50
CA VAL A 20 -3.21 15.95 -0.36
C VAL A 20 -3.56 15.30 -1.70
N ALA A 21 -4.86 15.11 -1.97
CA ALA A 21 -5.34 14.37 -3.13
C ALA A 21 -4.85 14.97 -4.46
N GLU A 22 -4.91 16.28 -4.62
CA GLU A 22 -4.45 16.96 -5.83
C GLU A 22 -2.94 16.77 -6.07
N TRP A 23 -2.13 16.96 -5.04
CA TRP A 23 -0.69 16.69 -5.11
C TRP A 23 -0.39 15.23 -5.45
N TYR A 24 -1.10 14.29 -4.82
CA TYR A 24 -0.92 12.86 -5.08
C TYR A 24 -1.32 12.51 -6.52
N ASP A 25 -2.41 13.08 -7.00
CA ASP A 25 -2.89 12.89 -8.36
C ASP A 25 -1.88 13.37 -9.41
N GLN A 26 -1.28 14.53 -9.19
CA GLN A 26 -0.19 15.05 -10.04
C GLN A 26 1.06 14.17 -9.98
N LEU A 27 1.47 13.70 -8.79
CA LEU A 27 2.64 12.85 -8.60
C LEU A 27 2.49 11.49 -9.30
N VAL A 28 1.30 10.91 -9.22
CA VAL A 28 1.03 9.58 -9.78
C VAL A 28 0.76 9.65 -11.28
N GLY A 29 0.07 10.71 -11.75
CA GLY A 29 -0.31 10.86 -13.15
C GLY A 29 -1.29 9.78 -13.62
N GLU A 30 -1.71 9.81 -14.86
CA GLU A 30 -2.72 8.91 -15.41
C GLU A 30 -2.34 7.42 -15.38
N SER A 31 -1.07 7.11 -15.66
CA SER A 31 -0.55 5.74 -15.82
C SER A 31 0.22 5.21 -14.60
N GLY A 32 0.23 5.97 -13.49
CA GLY A 32 1.06 5.70 -12.34
C GLY A 32 2.43 6.38 -12.44
N SER A 33 3.08 6.61 -11.29
CA SER A 33 4.45 7.12 -11.24
C SER A 33 5.42 6.13 -11.92
N GLU A 34 6.63 6.57 -12.20
CA GLU A 34 7.64 5.69 -12.81
C GLU A 34 7.84 4.39 -12.03
N PHE A 35 7.88 4.44 -10.68
CA PHE A 35 7.95 3.24 -9.85
C PHE A 35 6.72 2.34 -9.99
N HIS A 36 5.54 2.91 -10.17
CA HIS A 36 4.35 2.12 -10.45
C HIS A 36 4.52 1.35 -11.76
N ARG A 37 4.92 2.01 -12.84
CA ARG A 37 5.02 1.41 -14.17
C ARG A 37 6.14 0.38 -14.29
N GLU A 38 7.32 0.70 -13.75
CA GLU A 38 8.54 -0.10 -13.98
C GLU A 38 8.69 -1.27 -13.00
N VAL A 39 8.12 -1.17 -11.78
CA VAL A 39 8.34 -2.18 -10.74
C VAL A 39 7.03 -2.72 -10.18
N VAL A 40 6.16 -1.83 -9.67
CA VAL A 40 5.05 -2.24 -8.81
C VAL A 40 3.94 -2.91 -9.61
N LEU A 41 3.42 -2.26 -10.66
CA LEU A 41 2.31 -2.81 -11.45
C LEU A 41 2.65 -4.13 -12.16
N PRO A 42 3.83 -4.29 -12.79
CA PRO A 42 4.22 -5.58 -13.37
C PRO A 42 4.24 -6.71 -12.33
N GLY A 43 4.82 -6.46 -11.15
CA GLY A 43 4.87 -7.43 -10.07
C GLY A 43 3.48 -7.77 -9.50
N VAL A 44 2.63 -6.75 -9.28
CA VAL A 44 1.26 -6.93 -8.80
C VAL A 44 0.44 -7.77 -9.77
N LEU A 45 0.47 -7.45 -11.06
CA LEU A 45 -0.27 -8.19 -12.08
C LEU A 45 0.15 -9.66 -12.16
N ARG A 46 1.45 -9.93 -12.01
CA ARG A 46 1.97 -11.30 -11.96
C ARG A 46 1.48 -12.05 -10.70
N LEU A 47 1.51 -11.41 -9.53
CA LEU A 47 1.06 -12.02 -8.27
C LEU A 47 -0.46 -12.22 -8.22
N LEU A 48 -1.25 -11.27 -8.72
CA LEU A 48 -2.70 -11.37 -8.83
C LEU A 48 -3.10 -12.41 -9.88
N ASN A 49 -2.40 -12.44 -11.02
CA ASN A 49 -2.74 -13.24 -12.20
C ASN A 49 -4.24 -13.10 -12.56
N PRO A 50 -4.70 -11.86 -12.87
CA PRO A 50 -6.12 -11.59 -13.08
C PRO A 50 -6.65 -12.33 -14.31
N GLN A 51 -7.83 -12.93 -14.18
CA GLN A 51 -8.53 -13.60 -15.29
C GLN A 51 -9.77 -12.78 -15.69
N PRO A 52 -10.20 -12.83 -16.96
CA PRO A 52 -11.43 -12.16 -17.39
C PRO A 52 -12.64 -12.60 -16.54
N ARG A 53 -13.50 -11.63 -16.25
CA ARG A 53 -14.71 -11.78 -15.41
C ARG A 53 -14.47 -12.12 -13.94
N GLN A 54 -13.23 -12.14 -13.48
CA GLN A 54 -12.94 -12.21 -12.04
C GLN A 54 -13.30 -10.90 -11.37
N LYS A 55 -13.96 -11.00 -10.21
CA LYS A 55 -14.19 -9.84 -9.33
C LYS A 55 -12.95 -9.54 -8.52
N ILE A 56 -12.41 -8.34 -8.67
CA ILE A 56 -11.18 -7.91 -8.02
C ILE A 56 -11.42 -6.62 -7.24
N LEU A 57 -10.98 -6.60 -5.99
CA LEU A 57 -11.06 -5.45 -5.09
C LEU A 57 -9.72 -4.71 -5.04
N ASP A 58 -9.73 -3.40 -5.32
CA ASP A 58 -8.57 -2.53 -5.14
C ASP A 58 -8.79 -1.63 -3.91
N ILE A 59 -8.00 -1.85 -2.86
CA ILE A 59 -8.13 -1.20 -1.56
C ILE A 59 -7.17 -0.02 -1.49
N ALA A 60 -7.68 1.16 -1.15
CA ALA A 60 -7.00 2.44 -1.28
C ALA A 60 -6.52 2.65 -2.73
N CYS A 61 -7.47 2.53 -3.64
CA CYS A 61 -7.23 2.54 -5.08
C CYS A 61 -6.76 3.90 -5.63
N GLY A 62 -6.80 4.95 -4.82
CA GLY A 62 -6.48 6.31 -5.24
C GLY A 62 -7.31 6.74 -6.43
N GLN A 63 -6.65 7.27 -7.45
CA GLN A 63 -7.26 7.67 -8.72
C GLN A 63 -7.49 6.51 -9.72
N GLY A 64 -7.42 5.25 -9.25
CA GLY A 64 -7.85 4.07 -10.00
C GLY A 64 -6.89 3.55 -11.07
N VAL A 65 -5.58 3.77 -10.95
CA VAL A 65 -4.58 3.29 -11.94
C VAL A 65 -4.66 1.77 -12.09
N LEU A 66 -4.58 1.02 -10.99
CA LEU A 66 -4.69 -0.44 -11.04
C LEU A 66 -6.08 -0.88 -11.49
N CYS A 67 -7.14 -0.20 -11.02
CA CYS A 67 -8.51 -0.50 -11.41
C CYS A 67 -8.68 -0.48 -12.94
N ARG A 68 -8.16 0.56 -13.63
CA ARG A 68 -8.23 0.65 -15.11
C ARG A 68 -7.48 -0.50 -15.77
N ILE A 69 -6.27 -0.77 -15.34
CA ILE A 69 -5.44 -1.86 -15.88
C ILE A 69 -6.11 -3.24 -15.71
N LEU A 70 -6.80 -3.48 -14.60
CA LEU A 70 -7.54 -4.71 -14.37
C LEU A 70 -8.80 -4.80 -15.24
N ALA A 71 -9.52 -3.69 -15.40
CA ALA A 71 -10.69 -3.62 -16.28
C ALA A 71 -10.33 -3.85 -17.75
N GLU A 72 -9.21 -3.30 -18.23
CA GLU A 72 -8.67 -3.58 -19.58
C GLU A 72 -8.36 -5.06 -19.81
N ARG A 73 -8.08 -5.81 -18.75
CA ARG A 73 -7.90 -7.28 -18.78
C ARG A 73 -9.20 -8.07 -18.63
N GLY A 74 -10.33 -7.35 -18.65
CA GLY A 74 -11.67 -7.95 -18.57
C GLY A 74 -12.11 -8.36 -17.16
N ALA A 75 -11.44 -7.91 -16.11
CA ALA A 75 -11.89 -8.13 -14.73
C ALA A 75 -13.07 -7.21 -14.35
N GLU A 76 -13.93 -7.68 -13.44
CA GLU A 76 -14.95 -6.89 -12.77
C GLU A 76 -14.32 -6.21 -11.55
N VAL A 77 -14.11 -4.90 -11.61
CA VAL A 77 -13.29 -4.21 -10.62
C VAL A 77 -14.13 -3.36 -9.68
N THR A 78 -13.84 -3.47 -8.40
CA THR A 78 -14.32 -2.57 -7.35
C THR A 78 -13.14 -1.85 -6.72
N GLY A 79 -13.13 -0.52 -6.74
CA GLY A 79 -12.13 0.33 -6.09
C GLY A 79 -12.71 1.00 -4.85
N VAL A 80 -11.93 1.04 -3.77
CA VAL A 80 -12.29 1.70 -2.51
C VAL A 80 -11.18 2.64 -2.10
N ASP A 81 -11.49 3.91 -1.82
CA ASP A 81 -10.56 4.88 -1.25
C ASP A 81 -11.28 5.84 -0.31
N ALA A 82 -10.59 6.30 0.73
CA ALA A 82 -11.13 7.25 1.69
C ALA A 82 -11.18 8.70 1.17
N ALA A 83 -10.40 9.04 0.14
CA ALA A 83 -10.31 10.37 -0.44
C ALA A 83 -11.34 10.54 -1.57
N ALA A 84 -12.43 11.26 -1.29
CA ALA A 84 -13.50 11.49 -2.27
C ALA A 84 -12.98 12.13 -3.57
N ALA A 85 -12.01 13.05 -3.47
CA ALA A 85 -11.44 13.70 -4.65
C ALA A 85 -10.66 12.72 -5.55
N LEU A 86 -9.96 11.73 -4.97
CA LEU A 86 -9.29 10.68 -5.75
C LEU A 86 -10.30 9.75 -6.42
N ILE A 87 -11.38 9.39 -5.74
CA ILE A 87 -12.45 8.58 -6.32
C ILE A 87 -13.14 9.34 -7.47
N GLU A 88 -13.32 10.65 -7.35
CA GLU A 88 -13.89 11.45 -8.46
C GLU A 88 -12.94 11.44 -9.67
N SER A 89 -11.63 11.65 -9.47
CA SER A 89 -10.62 11.50 -10.53
C SER A 89 -10.63 10.10 -11.15
N ALA A 90 -10.82 9.05 -10.32
CA ALA A 90 -10.89 7.68 -10.79
C ALA A 90 -12.10 7.42 -11.71
N ARG A 91 -13.27 7.95 -11.33
CA ARG A 91 -14.51 7.87 -12.14
C ARG A 91 -14.39 8.59 -13.48
N GLN A 92 -13.76 9.77 -13.48
CA GLN A 92 -13.58 10.57 -14.70
C GLN A 92 -12.63 9.90 -15.70
N ARG A 93 -11.61 9.15 -15.22
CA ARG A 93 -10.56 8.54 -16.05
C ARG A 93 -10.84 7.09 -16.44
N GLY A 94 -11.70 6.41 -15.71
CA GLY A 94 -11.97 4.99 -15.92
C GLY A 94 -13.27 4.71 -16.66
N PRO A 95 -13.44 3.50 -17.22
CA PRO A 95 -14.70 3.06 -17.78
C PRO A 95 -15.78 2.99 -16.69
N ALA A 96 -17.03 3.30 -17.07
CA ALA A 96 -18.18 3.31 -16.16
C ALA A 96 -18.49 1.95 -15.52
N ALA A 97 -17.92 0.86 -16.05
CA ALA A 97 -18.06 -0.50 -15.51
C ALA A 97 -17.27 -0.73 -14.21
N ILE A 98 -16.35 0.17 -13.84
CA ILE A 98 -15.62 0.06 -12.58
C ILE A 98 -16.47 0.65 -11.44
N HIS A 99 -16.69 -0.14 -10.39
CA HIS A 99 -17.43 0.31 -9.21
C HIS A 99 -16.52 0.99 -8.21
N TYR A 100 -16.69 2.29 -7.98
CA TYR A 100 -15.88 3.04 -7.01
C TYR A 100 -16.70 3.45 -5.79
N HIS A 101 -16.12 3.24 -4.59
CA HIS A 101 -16.70 3.62 -3.30
C HIS A 101 -15.77 4.57 -2.53
N VAL A 102 -16.33 5.62 -1.96
CA VAL A 102 -15.64 6.47 -0.99
C VAL A 102 -15.85 5.84 0.37
N ALA A 103 -14.85 5.13 0.89
CA ALA A 103 -14.90 4.49 2.21
C ALA A 103 -13.50 4.28 2.79
N ASP A 104 -13.43 4.23 4.12
CA ASP A 104 -12.21 3.85 4.82
C ASP A 104 -11.98 2.34 4.68
N ALA A 105 -10.74 1.93 4.37
CA ALA A 105 -10.37 0.53 4.27
C ALA A 105 -10.56 -0.27 5.58
N ARG A 106 -10.81 0.40 6.70
CA ARG A 106 -11.13 -0.20 7.99
C ARG A 106 -12.62 -0.48 8.18
N GLU A 107 -13.46 -0.04 7.25
CA GLU A 107 -14.93 -0.06 7.31
C GLU A 107 -15.46 -0.69 5.99
N LEU A 108 -15.14 -1.96 5.75
CA LEU A 108 -15.47 -2.67 4.51
C LEU A 108 -16.73 -3.55 4.62
N GLU A 109 -17.54 -3.37 5.68
CA GLU A 109 -18.73 -4.19 5.95
C GLU A 109 -19.81 -4.05 4.87
N PHE A 110 -19.82 -2.95 4.13
CA PHE A 110 -20.74 -2.72 3.02
C PHE A 110 -20.45 -3.59 1.79
N LEU A 111 -19.22 -4.11 1.66
CA LEU A 111 -18.88 -5.02 0.58
C LEU A 111 -19.52 -6.39 0.83
N PRO A 112 -19.93 -7.13 -0.22
CA PRO A 112 -20.46 -8.49 -0.07
C PRO A 112 -19.37 -9.43 0.46
N ALA A 113 -19.78 -10.40 1.29
CA ALA A 113 -18.90 -11.47 1.75
C ALA A 113 -18.64 -12.49 0.63
N ASP A 114 -17.48 -13.14 0.69
CA ASP A 114 -17.10 -14.25 -0.21
C ASP A 114 -17.26 -13.95 -1.72
N ASN A 115 -17.06 -12.71 -2.11
CA ASN A 115 -17.42 -12.25 -3.46
C ASN A 115 -16.20 -12.04 -4.39
N PHE A 116 -15.05 -11.65 -3.85
CA PHE A 116 -13.89 -11.27 -4.66
C PHE A 116 -12.92 -12.45 -4.80
N ALA A 117 -12.52 -12.76 -6.04
CA ALA A 117 -11.49 -13.76 -6.31
C ALA A 117 -10.10 -13.29 -5.86
N SER A 118 -9.87 -11.98 -5.89
CA SER A 118 -8.64 -11.39 -5.37
C SER A 118 -8.85 -9.93 -4.93
N ALA A 119 -7.91 -9.47 -4.11
CA ALA A 119 -7.81 -8.08 -3.67
C ALA A 119 -6.37 -7.58 -3.79
N ALA A 120 -6.20 -6.27 -3.93
CA ALA A 120 -4.90 -5.60 -3.90
C ALA A 120 -4.91 -4.41 -2.94
N CYS A 121 -3.77 -4.12 -2.32
CA CYS A 121 -3.51 -2.88 -1.59
C CYS A 121 -2.09 -2.42 -1.92
N ILE A 122 -1.96 -1.38 -2.76
CA ILE A 122 -0.69 -1.00 -3.34
C ILE A 122 -0.20 0.32 -2.76
N LEU A 123 0.98 0.30 -2.12
CA LEU A 123 1.68 1.44 -1.52
C LEU A 123 0.84 2.26 -0.53
N ALA A 124 -0.20 1.65 0.04
CA ALA A 124 -1.15 2.31 0.94
C ALA A 124 -1.22 1.70 2.35
N ILE A 125 -0.93 0.40 2.51
CA ILE A 125 -1.13 -0.31 3.79
C ILE A 125 -0.31 0.30 4.94
N GLN A 126 0.87 0.86 4.66
CA GLN A 126 1.69 1.55 5.64
C GLN A 126 1.07 2.86 6.14
N ASN A 127 0.04 3.37 5.47
CA ASN A 127 -0.67 4.59 5.85
C ASN A 127 -1.93 4.31 6.67
N MET A 128 -2.21 3.03 6.97
CA MET A 128 -3.40 2.59 7.71
C MET A 128 -3.04 2.18 9.14
N ASN A 129 -3.88 2.62 10.08
CA ASN A 129 -3.76 2.24 11.48
C ASN A 129 -5.11 2.41 12.21
N PRO A 130 -5.63 1.38 12.92
CA PRO A 130 -5.06 0.04 13.08
C PRO A 130 -5.21 -0.85 11.82
N LEU A 131 -4.39 -1.90 11.71
CA LEU A 131 -4.45 -2.86 10.60
C LEU A 131 -5.52 -3.96 10.74
N PRO A 132 -5.85 -4.47 11.96
CA PRO A 132 -6.77 -5.59 12.09
C PRO A 132 -8.12 -5.40 11.38
N PRO A 133 -8.84 -4.27 11.50
CA PRO A 133 -10.11 -4.08 10.80
C PRO A 133 -9.97 -4.18 9.28
N VAL A 134 -8.88 -3.67 8.70
CA VAL A 134 -8.61 -3.74 7.27
C VAL A 134 -8.56 -5.20 6.80
N PHE A 135 -7.72 -6.02 7.45
CA PHE A 135 -7.54 -7.41 7.03
C PHE A 135 -8.75 -8.31 7.34
N VAL A 136 -9.48 -8.03 8.42
CA VAL A 136 -10.75 -8.71 8.71
C VAL A 136 -11.79 -8.40 7.62
N GLY A 137 -11.94 -7.13 7.24
CA GLY A 137 -12.85 -6.71 6.18
C GLY A 137 -12.50 -7.33 4.82
N VAL A 138 -11.20 -7.33 4.49
CA VAL A 138 -10.70 -7.96 3.26
C VAL A 138 -10.92 -9.46 3.26
N ALA A 139 -10.55 -10.16 4.34
CA ALA A 139 -10.73 -11.60 4.45
C ALA A 139 -12.21 -12.01 4.33
N ARG A 140 -13.11 -11.22 4.94
CA ARG A 140 -14.56 -11.43 4.79
C ARG A 140 -15.01 -11.30 3.33
N SER A 141 -14.50 -10.31 2.63
CA SER A 141 -14.92 -10.01 1.24
C SER A 141 -14.34 -10.95 0.20
N LEU A 142 -13.16 -11.55 0.46
CA LEU A 142 -12.55 -12.54 -0.42
C LEU A 142 -13.35 -13.84 -0.42
N ALA A 143 -13.50 -14.45 -1.60
CA ALA A 143 -13.99 -15.82 -1.74
C ALA A 143 -13.02 -16.81 -1.08
N PRO A 144 -13.49 -18.01 -0.68
CA PRO A 144 -12.62 -19.10 -0.24
C PRO A 144 -11.49 -19.36 -1.25
N GLY A 145 -10.22 -19.39 -0.79
CA GLY A 145 -9.05 -19.49 -1.66
C GLY A 145 -8.70 -18.19 -2.41
N GLY A 146 -9.45 -17.13 -2.20
CA GLY A 146 -9.17 -15.80 -2.76
C GLY A 146 -7.84 -15.22 -2.26
N LYS A 147 -7.20 -14.40 -3.08
CA LYS A 147 -5.84 -13.88 -2.86
C LYS A 147 -5.88 -12.42 -2.46
N LEU A 148 -5.01 -12.03 -1.54
CA LEU A 148 -4.69 -10.62 -1.26
C LEU A 148 -3.24 -10.34 -1.64
N VAL A 149 -3.01 -9.36 -2.49
CA VAL A 149 -1.66 -8.86 -2.81
C VAL A 149 -1.46 -7.50 -2.16
N ILE A 150 -0.42 -7.38 -1.36
CA ILE A 150 -0.02 -6.14 -0.69
C ILE A 150 1.35 -5.74 -1.21
N VAL A 151 1.52 -4.48 -1.61
CA VAL A 151 2.83 -3.91 -1.90
C VAL A 151 3.04 -2.68 -1.03
N MET A 152 4.18 -2.60 -0.39
CA MET A 152 4.55 -1.48 0.48
C MET A 152 6.02 -1.09 0.30
N MET A 153 6.38 0.11 0.73
CA MET A 153 7.78 0.44 0.94
C MET A 153 8.38 -0.57 1.92
N HIS A 154 9.58 -1.09 1.62
CA HIS A 154 10.16 -2.16 2.42
C HIS A 154 10.32 -1.74 3.89
N PRO A 155 9.64 -2.39 4.85
CA PRO A 155 9.62 -1.92 6.24
C PRO A 155 11.01 -1.84 6.87
N CYS A 156 11.89 -2.81 6.58
CA CYS A 156 13.25 -2.80 7.13
C CYS A 156 14.10 -1.69 6.50
N PHE A 157 14.12 -1.60 5.17
CA PHE A 157 15.09 -0.76 4.47
C PHE A 157 14.57 0.64 4.12
N ARG A 158 13.27 0.90 4.24
CA ARG A 158 12.62 2.16 3.82
C ARG A 158 11.80 2.80 4.92
N GLY A 159 12.09 2.46 6.19
CA GLY A 159 11.45 3.10 7.33
C GLY A 159 11.71 4.61 7.34
N PRO A 160 10.66 5.46 7.38
CA PRO A 160 10.82 6.91 7.36
C PRO A 160 11.68 7.39 8.53
N LYS A 161 12.65 8.29 8.24
CA LYS A 161 13.57 8.93 9.20
C LYS A 161 14.56 8.00 9.92
N GLU A 162 14.38 6.69 9.84
CA GLU A 162 15.21 5.70 10.57
C GLU A 162 16.06 4.84 9.63
N THR A 163 16.05 5.17 8.35
CA THR A 163 16.92 4.53 7.37
C THR A 163 17.56 5.56 6.47
N SER A 164 18.83 5.39 6.20
CA SER A 164 19.59 6.30 5.31
C SER A 164 20.61 5.53 4.49
N TRP A 165 20.97 6.09 3.34
CA TRP A 165 22.12 5.63 2.60
C TRP A 165 23.40 6.16 3.28
N GLY A 166 24.42 5.30 3.39
CA GLY A 166 25.75 5.63 3.84
C GLY A 166 26.79 5.19 2.82
N TRP A 167 28.00 5.67 3.00
CA TRP A 167 29.16 5.33 2.16
C TRP A 167 30.33 4.92 3.03
N ASP A 168 30.91 3.76 2.76
CA ASP A 168 32.16 3.32 3.34
C ASP A 168 33.31 3.63 2.38
N GLU A 169 34.14 4.59 2.75
CA GLU A 169 35.26 5.04 1.91
C GLU A 169 36.34 3.97 1.79
N SER A 170 36.57 3.20 2.85
CA SER A 170 37.62 2.17 2.89
C SER A 170 37.30 0.96 2.02
N GLN A 171 36.04 0.53 2.00
CA GLN A 171 35.55 -0.58 1.21
C GLN A 171 34.95 -0.15 -0.14
N ARG A 172 34.74 1.14 -0.34
CA ARG A 172 34.07 1.73 -1.52
C ARG A 172 32.69 1.12 -1.75
N VAL A 173 31.95 0.93 -0.67
CA VAL A 173 30.61 0.31 -0.68
C VAL A 173 29.58 1.31 -0.22
N GLN A 174 28.46 1.37 -0.95
CA GLN A 174 27.26 2.04 -0.48
C GLN A 174 26.42 1.06 0.33
N TYR A 175 26.04 1.46 1.53
CA TYR A 175 25.26 0.63 2.45
C TYR A 175 23.96 1.32 2.87
N ARG A 176 23.02 0.55 3.43
CA ARG A 176 21.79 1.07 4.02
C ARG A 176 21.86 0.94 5.54
N ARG A 177 21.88 2.06 6.23
CA ARG A 177 21.73 2.09 7.69
C ARG A 177 20.27 1.89 8.06
N VAL A 178 20.00 1.07 9.07
CA VAL A 178 18.68 0.79 9.63
C VAL A 178 18.74 0.97 11.14
N ASP A 179 17.93 1.91 11.65
CA ASP A 179 17.84 2.17 13.08
C ASP A 179 16.41 1.83 13.56
N ARG A 180 16.28 1.32 14.79
CA ARG A 180 15.04 1.16 15.54
C ARG A 180 13.92 0.42 14.76
N TYR A 181 14.27 -0.58 13.97
CA TYR A 181 13.36 -1.33 13.10
C TYR A 181 12.15 -1.93 13.81
N LEU A 182 12.33 -2.52 14.99
CA LEU A 182 11.24 -3.19 15.72
C LEU A 182 10.27 -2.22 16.39
N LEU A 183 10.61 -0.94 16.50
CA LEU A 183 9.80 0.04 17.20
C LEU A 183 8.72 0.63 16.28
N PRO A 184 7.42 0.35 16.53
CA PRO A 184 6.34 0.99 15.77
C PRO A 184 6.36 2.51 15.91
N ARG A 185 6.12 3.22 14.81
CA ARG A 185 6.16 4.68 14.78
C ARG A 185 5.18 5.28 13.80
N LYS A 186 4.68 6.47 14.17
CA LYS A 186 3.93 7.37 13.30
C LYS A 186 4.86 8.47 12.80
N SER A 187 4.93 8.69 11.51
CA SER A 187 5.74 9.74 10.88
C SER A 187 4.90 10.54 9.89
N PRO A 188 5.05 11.88 9.82
CA PRO A 188 4.39 12.66 8.80
C PRO A 188 5.02 12.39 7.43
N ILE A 189 4.19 12.32 6.41
CA ILE A 189 4.56 12.41 5.01
C ILE A 189 4.33 13.87 4.62
N THR A 190 5.40 14.63 4.46
CA THR A 190 5.31 15.98 3.95
C THR A 190 5.12 15.92 2.44
N THR A 191 4.13 16.63 1.93
CA THR A 191 3.94 16.85 0.51
C THR A 191 5.17 17.57 -0.07
N HIS A 192 5.34 17.48 -1.36
CA HIS A 192 6.50 17.97 -2.14
C HIS A 192 7.09 19.31 -1.63
N PRO A 193 8.41 19.54 -1.76
CA PRO A 193 9.02 20.85 -1.51
C PRO A 193 8.26 21.96 -2.25
N GLY A 194 7.64 22.90 -1.52
CA GLY A 194 6.78 23.96 -2.07
C GLY A 194 5.29 23.84 -1.75
N ALA A 195 4.81 22.73 -1.22
CA ALA A 195 3.49 22.64 -0.63
C ALA A 195 3.47 23.34 0.75
N ASP A 196 2.29 23.77 1.17
CA ASP A 196 2.07 24.44 2.45
C ASP A 196 2.71 23.64 3.60
N PRO A 197 3.54 24.24 4.44
CA PRO A 197 4.26 23.54 5.52
C PRO A 197 3.35 22.81 6.52
N GLY A 198 2.06 23.14 6.56
CA GLY A 198 1.04 22.50 7.39
C GLY A 198 0.33 21.31 6.75
N THR A 199 0.55 21.04 5.45
CA THR A 199 -0.15 19.98 4.72
C THR A 199 0.66 18.69 4.73
N TYR A 200 0.18 17.67 5.44
CA TYR A 200 0.82 16.36 5.52
C TYR A 200 -0.21 15.27 5.79
N THR A 201 0.15 14.05 5.48
CA THR A 201 -0.55 12.83 5.90
C THR A 201 0.39 11.96 6.73
N TRP A 202 -0.05 10.76 7.11
CA TRP A 202 0.69 9.92 8.03
C TRP A 202 1.10 8.59 7.41
N THR A 203 2.31 8.15 7.75
CA THR A 203 2.73 6.76 7.60
C THR A 203 3.02 6.14 8.96
N PHE A 204 2.74 4.84 9.08
CA PHE A 204 2.90 4.07 10.32
C PHE A 204 3.91 2.95 10.06
N HIS A 205 5.12 3.15 10.55
CA HIS A 205 6.11 2.09 10.52
C HIS A 205 5.69 0.94 11.43
N LYS A 206 5.78 -0.28 10.91
CA LYS A 206 5.59 -1.54 11.63
C LYS A 206 6.61 -2.55 11.09
N PRO A 207 7.20 -3.42 11.94
CA PRO A 207 8.06 -4.50 11.46
C PRO A 207 7.26 -5.54 10.68
N ILE A 208 7.92 -6.32 9.84
CA ILE A 208 7.29 -7.34 8.98
C ILE A 208 6.44 -8.31 9.81
N GLU A 209 6.91 -8.73 10.99
CA GLU A 209 6.16 -9.64 11.87
C GLU A 209 4.77 -9.12 12.24
N ALA A 210 4.59 -7.81 12.36
CA ALA A 210 3.30 -7.22 12.68
C ALA A 210 2.28 -7.46 11.55
N TYR A 211 2.71 -7.38 10.29
CA TYR A 211 1.87 -7.70 9.14
C TYR A 211 1.53 -9.19 9.07
N VAL A 212 2.53 -10.06 9.27
CA VAL A 212 2.35 -11.52 9.31
C VAL A 212 1.34 -11.92 10.38
N LYS A 213 1.47 -11.37 11.59
CA LYS A 213 0.57 -11.65 12.72
C LYS A 213 -0.86 -11.24 12.44
N VAL A 214 -1.07 -10.04 11.89
CA VAL A 214 -2.41 -9.53 11.62
C VAL A 214 -3.07 -10.27 10.46
N LEU A 215 -2.33 -10.58 9.39
CA LEU A 215 -2.81 -11.41 8.28
C LEU A 215 -3.27 -12.78 8.79
N ARG A 216 -2.42 -13.49 9.53
CA ARG A 216 -2.74 -14.80 10.10
C ARG A 216 -4.00 -14.75 10.97
N ASN A 217 -4.12 -13.73 11.82
CA ASN A 217 -5.28 -13.58 12.72
C ASN A 217 -6.57 -13.30 11.95
N ALA A 218 -6.49 -12.76 10.74
CA ALA A 218 -7.64 -12.57 9.84
C ALA A 218 -7.95 -13.79 8.96
N GLY A 219 -7.20 -14.92 9.10
CA GLY A 219 -7.37 -16.10 8.28
C GLY A 219 -6.75 -15.98 6.87
N LEU A 220 -5.75 -15.10 6.73
CA LEU A 220 -4.99 -14.88 5.50
C LEU A 220 -3.57 -15.46 5.68
N LEU A 221 -3.26 -16.56 5.01
CA LEU A 221 -1.93 -17.18 5.08
C LEU A 221 -1.06 -16.72 3.92
N ILE A 222 0.14 -16.28 4.24
CA ILE A 222 1.14 -15.84 3.25
C ILE A 222 1.62 -17.06 2.47
N ASP A 223 1.48 -17.01 1.15
CA ASP A 223 1.94 -18.05 0.21
C ASP A 223 3.08 -17.55 -0.70
N ALA A 224 3.28 -16.22 -0.79
CA ALA A 224 4.42 -15.63 -1.48
C ALA A 224 4.86 -14.34 -0.80
N MET A 225 6.17 -14.14 -0.75
CA MET A 225 6.81 -12.90 -0.31
C MET A 225 7.94 -12.59 -1.29
N GLU A 226 7.95 -11.37 -1.82
CA GLU A 226 8.96 -10.93 -2.77
C GLU A 226 9.50 -9.57 -2.39
N GLU A 227 10.78 -9.38 -2.61
CA GLU A 227 11.48 -8.14 -2.33
C GLU A 227 11.96 -7.54 -3.66
N TRP A 228 11.42 -6.36 -4.00
CA TRP A 228 11.68 -5.76 -5.30
C TRP A 228 12.65 -4.60 -5.19
N PRO A 229 13.75 -4.61 -5.97
CA PRO A 229 14.72 -3.52 -6.01
C PRO A 229 14.17 -2.31 -6.76
N SER A 230 14.91 -1.20 -6.70
CA SER A 230 14.66 -0.02 -7.52
C SER A 230 15.13 -0.26 -8.96
N HIS A 231 14.36 0.23 -9.95
CA HIS A 231 14.78 0.26 -11.35
C HIS A 231 15.76 1.41 -11.66
N LYS A 232 15.92 2.36 -10.74
CA LYS A 232 16.78 3.54 -10.95
C LYS A 232 18.24 3.17 -11.04
N THR A 233 18.93 3.79 -12.00
CA THR A 233 20.37 3.66 -12.19
C THR A 233 21.06 5.03 -12.18
N SER A 234 22.25 5.09 -11.61
CA SER A 234 23.17 6.23 -11.75
C SER A 234 24.00 6.03 -12.99
N THR A 235 24.00 7.00 -13.91
CA THR A 235 24.69 6.95 -15.20
C THR A 235 26.07 7.57 -15.16
N SER A 236 26.39 8.37 -14.13
CA SER A 236 27.65 9.12 -14.01
C SER A 236 28.08 9.27 -12.54
N GLY A 237 29.36 9.58 -12.34
CA GLY A 237 29.97 9.79 -11.02
C GLY A 237 30.83 8.60 -10.57
N SER A 238 31.85 8.88 -9.76
CA SER A 238 32.82 7.88 -9.27
C SER A 238 32.22 6.78 -8.41
N ARG A 239 31.02 6.99 -7.87
CA ARG A 239 30.26 6.05 -7.03
C ARG A 239 29.14 5.33 -7.74
N ALA A 240 28.89 5.63 -9.04
CA ALA A 240 27.74 5.11 -9.79
C ALA A 240 27.65 3.56 -9.78
N GLY A 241 28.77 2.86 -9.92
CA GLY A 241 28.80 1.40 -9.86
C GLY A 241 28.35 0.85 -8.50
N ALA A 242 28.88 1.38 -7.41
CA ALA A 242 28.50 0.97 -6.05
C ALA A 242 27.06 1.35 -5.70
N GLU A 243 26.60 2.52 -6.15
CA GLU A 243 25.20 2.93 -5.99
C GLU A 243 24.23 1.99 -6.71
N ASN A 244 24.55 1.59 -7.93
CA ASN A 244 23.73 0.69 -8.71
C ASN A 244 23.71 -0.71 -8.11
N LEU A 245 24.87 -1.21 -7.64
CA LEU A 245 24.93 -2.48 -6.93
C LEU A 245 24.05 -2.45 -5.66
N ALA A 246 24.20 -1.42 -4.82
CA ALA A 246 23.41 -1.28 -3.62
C ALA A 246 21.89 -1.17 -3.88
N ARG A 247 21.48 -0.48 -4.96
CA ARG A 247 20.06 -0.43 -5.37
C ARG A 247 19.53 -1.77 -5.86
N LYS A 248 20.35 -2.58 -6.49
CA LYS A 248 19.99 -3.92 -6.97
C LYS A 248 19.87 -4.92 -5.83
N GLU A 249 20.73 -4.81 -4.80
CA GLU A 249 20.81 -5.78 -3.71
C GLU A 249 19.98 -5.41 -2.48
N ILE A 250 19.65 -4.12 -2.30
CA ILE A 250 18.86 -3.65 -1.16
C ILE A 250 17.46 -3.27 -1.65
N PRO A 251 16.43 -4.03 -1.29
CA PRO A 251 15.10 -3.87 -1.85
C PRO A 251 14.46 -2.53 -1.49
N MET A 252 13.63 -2.05 -2.39
CA MET A 252 12.83 -0.85 -2.22
C MET A 252 11.42 -1.17 -1.76
N PHE A 253 10.84 -2.23 -2.27
CA PHE A 253 9.47 -2.64 -1.98
C PHE A 253 9.44 -4.05 -1.41
N LEU A 254 8.44 -4.29 -0.56
CA LEU A 254 8.04 -5.62 -0.11
C LEU A 254 6.66 -5.90 -0.71
N ALA A 255 6.55 -7.02 -1.41
CA ALA A 255 5.29 -7.57 -1.89
C ALA A 255 4.94 -8.83 -1.10
N ILE A 256 3.71 -8.92 -0.62
CA ILE A 256 3.17 -10.07 0.09
C ILE A 256 1.92 -10.54 -0.63
N ARG A 257 1.83 -11.84 -0.96
CA ARG A 257 0.58 -12.46 -1.33
C ARG A 257 0.11 -13.39 -0.21
N ALA A 258 -1.16 -13.24 0.16
CA ALA A 258 -1.80 -14.10 1.16
C ALA A 258 -3.08 -14.70 0.58
N ILE A 259 -3.41 -15.93 0.99
CA ILE A 259 -4.59 -16.67 0.55
C ILE A 259 -5.56 -16.80 1.72
N LYS A 260 -6.85 -16.55 1.47
CA LYS A 260 -7.90 -16.84 2.44
C LYS A 260 -8.03 -18.36 2.61
N ILE A 261 -7.78 -18.83 3.82
CA ILE A 261 -7.97 -20.25 4.15
C ILE A 261 -9.46 -20.57 4.32
N ASN A 262 -9.86 -21.74 3.85
CA ASN A 262 -11.20 -22.25 4.12
C ASN A 262 -11.33 -22.61 5.61
N ALA A 263 -12.44 -22.25 6.23
CA ALA A 263 -12.72 -22.54 7.64
C ALA A 263 -12.61 -24.05 8.02
N MET A 264 -12.60 -24.95 7.04
CA MET A 264 -12.45 -26.39 7.25
C MET A 264 -11.00 -26.88 7.34
N ALA A 265 -9.99 -26.06 7.01
CA ALA A 265 -8.58 -26.45 7.07
C ALA A 265 -7.90 -26.08 8.41
N ALA A 266 -8.64 -25.47 9.33
CA ALA A 266 -8.13 -24.96 10.62
C ALA A 266 -8.43 -25.92 11.82
N ARG A 267 -8.74 -27.20 11.56
CA ARG A 267 -8.90 -28.22 12.61
C ARG A 267 -7.67 -29.10 12.73
#